data_11a05af16d61b454fcc984862a720023
#
_entry.id   11a05af16d61b454fcc984862a720023
#
_cell.length_a   1.000
_cell.length_b   1.000
_cell.length_c   1.000
_cell.angle_alpha   90.00
_cell.angle_beta   90.00
_cell.angle_gamma   90.00
#
_symmetry.space_group_name_H-M   'P 1'
#
loop_
_entity.id
_entity.type
_entity.pdbx_description
1 polymer ?
#
loop_
_entity_poly.entity_id
_entity_poly.type
_entity_poly.pdbx_seq_one_letter_code
_entity_poly.pdbx_strand_id
1 'polypeptide(L)'
;MVELSRVAAQDCGRGEAEPGGVRTGDRSPTESTGGDLVGGGSVGERSSEQERGPEQRALTVDVVIPVHNEERSLPGCVQVLRDYLGEQFPLPWTITVVDNASTDGTLGVAEELAAADGAVRVLHLDRKGRGLALRTSWGASDADIVVYMDVDPSTGLDALLPLVAPLATGHSDVSIGSRLAPGARTVRGPRREIISRGYNALIHALHGARFTDAQCGFKAARTDVIRPLLEHVQDDTWFFDTELLLLAEHNGLRVHEIPVDWVEDVDTRVRIARTALDDLAGLVRVARAKATGAARVPDLPRRPDPRPAHPQAVLARRENGLLWQVLSFGAIGVLSTVVTAVLYALLRGWLPPLVANLIALTVTTLWNTEANRRFTFTGANPSKHVHLQGLVVFALYYAVTSGALLGLQHWDPDPARWLEVLVLIASSVLGTALRFVLLRSWVFRERRSEPADLPDERQAP
;
A
#
# COMPACT_ATOMS: atom_id res chain seq x y z
N MET A 1 14.09 -31.07 19.42
CA MET A 1 13.95 -29.65 19.15
C MET A 1 13.99 -28.86 20.43
N VAL A 2 15.11 -28.99 21.16
CA VAL A 2 15.42 -28.33 22.44
C VAL A 2 16.91 -28.07 22.41
N GLU A 3 17.38 -27.11 21.60
CA GLU A 3 18.82 -26.77 21.59
C GLU A 3 19.14 -25.46 20.83
N LEU A 4 18.28 -24.44 20.93
CA LEU A 4 18.58 -23.08 20.42
C LEU A 4 18.22 -21.94 21.39
N SER A 5 18.10 -22.24 22.70
CA SER A 5 17.83 -21.23 23.74
C SER A 5 18.98 -21.00 24.71
N ARG A 6 20.25 -21.14 24.28
CA ARG A 6 21.41 -20.95 25.17
C ARG A 6 22.60 -20.24 24.52
N VAL A 7 22.36 -19.16 23.79
CA VAL A 7 23.46 -18.26 23.34
C VAL A 7 22.94 -16.82 23.29
N ALA A 8 22.60 -16.25 24.43
CA ALA A 8 22.45 -14.80 24.57
C ALA A 8 22.45 -14.36 26.04
N ALA A 9 23.37 -14.89 26.85
CA ALA A 9 23.57 -14.42 28.21
C ALA A 9 25.02 -14.63 28.63
N GLN A 10 25.97 -13.93 28.01
CA GLN A 10 27.35 -13.73 28.47
C GLN A 10 27.99 -12.69 27.56
N ASP A 11 27.90 -11.44 27.95
CA ASP A 11 28.99 -10.46 27.91
C ASP A 11 28.43 -9.06 28.32
N CYS A 12 28.42 -8.82 29.61
CA CYS A 12 28.48 -7.49 30.20
C CYS A 12 29.09 -7.63 31.60
N GLY A 13 30.40 -7.70 31.62
CA GLY A 13 31.20 -7.75 32.84
C GLY A 13 32.32 -6.72 32.81
N ARG A 14 32.21 -5.78 33.76
CA ARG A 14 33.30 -5.02 34.40
C ARG A 14 34.01 -3.90 33.63
N GLY A 15 33.72 -2.72 34.06
CA GLY A 15 34.58 -1.54 33.98
C GLY A 15 34.39 -0.74 35.26
N GLU A 16 35.22 -1.03 36.28
CA GLU A 16 35.42 -0.21 37.47
C GLU A 16 36.12 1.09 37.08
N ALA A 17 35.65 2.23 37.64
CA ALA A 17 36.51 3.40 37.85
C ALA A 17 35.96 4.22 39.02
N GLU A 18 36.81 4.48 39.94
CA GLU A 18 36.73 5.09 41.23
C GLU A 18 36.41 6.59 41.25
N PRO A 19 36.14 7.17 42.46
CA PRO A 19 35.50 8.48 42.67
C PRO A 19 36.53 9.56 42.96
N GLY A 20 36.24 10.78 42.58
CA GLY A 20 36.97 11.99 43.00
C GLY A 20 36.00 13.15 43.16
N GLY A 21 35.69 13.54 44.34
CA GLY A 21 36.40 14.51 45.16
C GLY A 21 35.69 15.86 45.16
N VAL A 22 34.75 16.04 46.09
CA VAL A 22 34.50 17.22 46.99
C VAL A 22 35.06 18.59 46.56
N ARG A 23 34.15 19.59 46.51
CA ARG A 23 34.35 20.88 47.21
C ARG A 23 33.01 21.61 47.48
N THR A 24 32.79 21.77 48.75
CA THR A 24 31.84 22.65 49.48
C THR A 24 32.08 24.12 49.20
N GLY A 25 31.03 24.91 49.15
CA GLY A 25 31.05 26.36 49.12
C GLY A 25 29.77 26.94 49.72
N ASP A 26 29.81 27.08 51.03
CA ASP A 26 28.88 27.72 51.96
C ASP A 26 28.80 29.21 51.70
N ARG A 27 27.59 29.83 51.74
CA ARG A 27 27.32 31.21 52.21
C ARG A 27 25.83 31.49 52.29
N SER A 28 25.32 31.46 53.51
CA SER A 28 24.14 32.19 53.96
C SER A 28 24.61 33.51 54.63
N PRO A 29 23.75 34.34 55.21
CA PRO A 29 22.58 35.10 54.74
C PRO A 29 22.72 36.60 55.04
N THR A 30 21.85 37.46 54.53
CA THR A 30 21.65 38.78 55.16
C THR A 30 20.16 39.13 55.18
N GLU A 31 19.72 39.41 56.44
CA GLU A 31 18.47 40.03 56.83
C GLU A 31 18.42 41.48 56.39
N SER A 32 17.19 41.99 56.13
CA SER A 32 16.82 43.35 56.45
C SER A 32 15.30 43.52 56.43
N THR A 33 14.74 43.56 57.60
CA THR A 33 13.73 44.39 58.23
C THR A 33 12.85 45.38 57.42
N GLY A 34 11.52 45.22 57.65
CA GLY A 34 10.72 46.35 58.15
C GLY A 34 9.60 46.88 57.26
N GLY A 35 8.38 46.85 57.77
CA GLY A 35 7.33 47.75 57.33
C GLY A 35 5.90 47.21 57.38
N ASP A 36 5.24 47.40 58.54
CA ASP A 36 3.79 47.21 58.73
C ASP A 36 2.93 48.07 57.76
N LEU A 37 1.75 47.61 57.39
CA LEU A 37 0.46 48.27 57.63
C LEU A 37 -0.74 47.50 57.07
N VAL A 38 -1.55 47.00 57.94
CA VAL A 38 -3.03 46.86 58.04
C VAL A 38 -3.87 47.16 56.79
N GLY A 39 -4.74 46.23 56.46
CA GLY A 39 -5.88 46.40 55.55
C GLY A 39 -6.64 45.10 55.32
N GLY A 40 -7.68 44.86 56.16
CA GLY A 40 -8.55 43.66 56.03
C GLY A 40 -9.40 43.73 54.79
N GLY A 41 -9.56 42.58 54.17
CA GLY A 41 -10.48 42.35 53.08
C GLY A 41 -10.61 40.82 52.88
N SER A 42 -11.66 40.23 53.44
CA SER A 42 -12.07 38.85 53.21
C SER A 42 -12.43 38.67 51.73
N VAL A 43 -11.53 38.07 50.96
CA VAL A 43 -11.83 37.60 49.61
C VAL A 43 -12.03 36.11 49.72
N GLY A 44 -13.30 35.71 49.46
CA GLY A 44 -13.71 34.32 49.47
C GLY A 44 -12.82 33.46 48.53
N GLU A 45 -12.36 32.38 49.06
CA GLU A 45 -11.82 31.26 48.29
C GLU A 45 -12.88 30.80 47.26
N ARG A 46 -12.81 31.32 46.04
CA ARG A 46 -13.39 30.66 44.90
C ARG A 46 -12.45 29.52 44.60
N SER A 47 -12.84 28.34 45.05
CA SER A 47 -12.35 27.09 44.53
C SER A 47 -12.42 27.15 43.00
N SER A 48 -11.27 27.28 42.36
CA SER A 48 -11.15 27.06 40.91
C SER A 48 -11.45 25.57 40.66
N GLU A 49 -12.74 25.24 40.53
CA GLU A 49 -13.15 24.07 39.78
C GLU A 49 -12.65 24.29 38.37
N GLN A 50 -11.46 23.78 38.15
CA GLN A 50 -10.87 23.60 36.84
C GLN A 50 -11.82 22.67 36.11
N GLU A 51 -12.66 23.19 35.19
CA GLU A 51 -13.46 22.44 34.27
C GLU A 51 -12.52 21.44 33.61
N ARG A 52 -12.55 20.18 34.06
CA ARG A 52 -11.96 19.06 33.33
C ARG A 52 -12.71 19.03 32.01
N GLY A 53 -12.03 19.42 30.95
CA GLY A 53 -12.51 19.21 29.59
C GLY A 53 -12.96 17.75 29.44
N PRO A 54 -13.86 17.45 28.52
CA PRO A 54 -14.40 16.09 28.37
C PRO A 54 -13.24 15.10 28.37
N GLU A 55 -13.23 14.16 29.30
CA GLU A 55 -12.25 13.07 29.37
C GLU A 55 -12.23 12.42 27.99
N GLN A 56 -11.12 12.63 27.24
CA GLN A 56 -10.94 11.98 25.95
C GLN A 56 -10.89 10.47 26.22
N ARG A 57 -11.96 9.78 25.87
CA ARG A 57 -12.02 8.32 25.93
C ARG A 57 -10.79 7.75 25.21
N ALA A 58 -10.07 6.85 25.87
CA ALA A 58 -8.96 6.15 25.25
C ALA A 58 -9.47 5.38 23.99
N LEU A 59 -8.75 5.48 22.89
CA LEU A 59 -9.04 4.71 21.68
C LEU A 59 -8.90 3.22 21.95
N THR A 60 -9.82 2.44 21.42
CA THR A 60 -9.84 0.97 21.58
C THR A 60 -9.41 0.27 20.29
N VAL A 61 -8.78 -0.88 20.41
CA VAL A 61 -8.25 -1.67 19.29
C VAL A 61 -8.81 -3.08 19.33
N ASP A 62 -9.30 -3.58 18.21
CA ASP A 62 -9.75 -4.96 18.05
C ASP A 62 -8.79 -5.68 17.09
N VAL A 63 -8.07 -6.70 17.59
CA VAL A 63 -7.16 -7.50 16.79
C VAL A 63 -7.87 -8.76 16.34
N VAL A 64 -8.19 -8.83 15.07
CA VAL A 64 -8.93 -9.91 14.44
C VAL A 64 -7.98 -10.97 13.87
N ILE A 65 -8.23 -12.23 14.22
CA ILE A 65 -7.48 -13.40 13.73
C ILE A 65 -8.45 -14.32 12.98
N PRO A 66 -8.51 -14.29 11.65
CA PRO A 66 -9.31 -15.24 10.88
C PRO A 66 -8.61 -16.61 10.86
N VAL A 67 -9.31 -17.66 11.23
CA VAL A 67 -8.77 -19.02 11.33
C VAL A 67 -9.60 -20.03 10.52
N HIS A 68 -8.95 -21.05 9.95
CA HIS A 68 -9.62 -22.17 9.30
C HIS A 68 -8.79 -23.45 9.43
N ASN A 69 -9.22 -24.38 10.27
CA ASN A 69 -8.53 -25.61 10.58
C ASN A 69 -7.13 -25.35 11.20
N GLU A 70 -7.14 -24.59 12.29
CA GLU A 70 -5.94 -24.13 13.01
C GLU A 70 -5.98 -24.51 14.50
N GLU A 71 -6.61 -25.65 14.84
CA GLU A 71 -6.77 -26.13 16.23
C GLU A 71 -5.45 -26.18 17.01
N ARG A 72 -4.31 -26.41 16.32
CA ARG A 72 -3.00 -26.54 16.93
C ARG A 72 -2.26 -25.21 17.08
N SER A 73 -2.42 -24.32 16.11
CA SER A 73 -1.68 -23.05 16.04
C SER A 73 -2.36 -21.97 16.86
N LEU A 74 -3.69 -22.00 16.94
CA LEU A 74 -4.50 -20.96 17.57
C LEU A 74 -4.17 -20.69 19.06
N PRO A 75 -4.02 -21.69 19.94
CA PRO A 75 -3.74 -21.41 21.35
C PRO A 75 -2.43 -20.67 21.56
N GLY A 76 -1.37 -21.10 20.84
CA GLY A 76 -0.06 -20.47 20.92
C GLY A 76 -0.06 -19.03 20.36
N CYS A 77 -0.77 -18.80 19.25
CA CYS A 77 -0.92 -17.48 18.66
C CYS A 77 -1.62 -16.51 19.62
N VAL A 78 -2.77 -16.90 20.18
CA VAL A 78 -3.55 -16.07 21.12
C VAL A 78 -2.74 -15.78 22.38
N GLN A 79 -2.03 -16.77 22.92
CA GLN A 79 -1.19 -16.57 24.11
C GLN A 79 -0.08 -15.53 23.87
N VAL A 80 0.69 -15.69 22.78
CA VAL A 80 1.80 -14.77 22.44
C VAL A 80 1.28 -13.36 22.17
N LEU A 81 0.16 -13.23 21.43
CA LEU A 81 -0.46 -11.94 21.15
C LEU A 81 -0.95 -11.27 22.44
N ARG A 82 -1.61 -12.03 23.32
CA ARG A 82 -2.11 -11.53 24.60
C ARG A 82 -0.99 -11.03 25.50
N ASP A 83 0.09 -11.79 25.62
CA ASP A 83 1.25 -11.40 26.42
C ASP A 83 1.86 -10.10 25.88
N TYR A 84 2.04 -9.98 24.55
CA TYR A 84 2.50 -8.75 23.92
C TYR A 84 1.56 -7.56 24.17
N LEU A 85 0.26 -7.75 23.97
CA LEU A 85 -0.75 -6.70 24.16
C LEU A 85 -0.84 -6.25 25.64
N GLY A 86 -0.72 -7.18 26.57
CA GLY A 86 -0.75 -6.89 28.00
C GLY A 86 0.50 -6.17 28.53
N GLU A 87 1.67 -6.48 27.99
CA GLU A 87 2.95 -5.96 28.47
C GLU A 87 3.44 -4.71 27.73
N GLN A 88 3.17 -4.61 26.43
CA GLN A 88 3.83 -3.63 25.56
C GLN A 88 2.87 -2.71 24.80
N PHE A 89 1.56 -3.01 24.77
CA PHE A 89 0.63 -2.25 23.96
C PHE A 89 -0.15 -1.22 24.80
N PRO A 90 -0.07 0.09 24.49
CA PRO A 90 -0.54 1.15 25.39
C PRO A 90 -2.04 1.46 25.29
N LEU A 91 -2.78 0.85 24.35
CA LEU A 91 -4.20 1.12 24.14
C LEU A 91 -5.05 -0.05 24.65
N PRO A 92 -6.28 0.20 25.11
CA PRO A 92 -7.24 -0.87 25.41
C PRO A 92 -7.49 -1.74 24.18
N TRP A 93 -7.50 -3.05 24.36
CA TRP A 93 -7.57 -4.00 23.27
C TRP A 93 -8.57 -5.15 23.51
N THR A 94 -8.98 -5.75 22.42
CA THR A 94 -9.74 -7.01 22.37
C THR A 94 -9.13 -7.89 21.28
N ILE A 95 -9.17 -9.20 21.43
CA ILE A 95 -8.81 -10.18 20.42
C ILE A 95 -10.11 -10.83 19.92
N THR A 96 -10.36 -10.76 18.62
CA THR A 96 -11.51 -11.41 17.99
C THR A 96 -11.02 -12.55 17.10
N VAL A 97 -11.23 -13.79 17.53
CA VAL A 97 -10.98 -14.99 16.72
C VAL A 97 -12.18 -15.20 15.81
N VAL A 98 -11.94 -15.27 14.50
CA VAL A 98 -13.01 -15.51 13.50
C VAL A 98 -12.85 -16.90 12.92
N ASP A 99 -13.64 -17.83 13.40
CA ASP A 99 -13.70 -19.18 12.83
C ASP A 99 -14.37 -19.15 11.45
N ASN A 100 -13.60 -19.43 10.44
CA ASN A 100 -13.96 -19.32 9.04
C ASN A 100 -14.41 -20.68 8.48
N ALA A 101 -15.50 -21.22 9.04
CA ALA A 101 -16.06 -22.52 8.72
C ALA A 101 -15.05 -23.68 8.89
N SER A 102 -14.40 -23.78 10.04
CA SER A 102 -13.51 -24.90 10.33
C SER A 102 -14.27 -26.22 10.44
N THR A 103 -13.57 -27.29 10.12
CA THR A 103 -14.10 -28.66 10.15
C THR A 103 -13.39 -29.56 11.16
N ASP A 104 -12.39 -29.03 11.86
CA ASP A 104 -11.64 -29.63 12.97
C ASP A 104 -12.06 -29.03 14.32
N GLY A 105 -11.25 -29.19 15.37
CA GLY A 105 -11.52 -28.67 16.70
C GLY A 105 -11.32 -27.17 16.88
N THR A 106 -11.01 -26.40 15.84
CA THR A 106 -10.66 -24.97 15.93
C THR A 106 -11.72 -24.13 16.64
N LEU A 107 -13.01 -24.31 16.31
CA LEU A 107 -14.10 -23.57 16.96
C LEU A 107 -14.15 -23.84 18.46
N GLY A 108 -14.09 -25.12 18.87
CA GLY A 108 -14.08 -25.48 20.29
C GLY A 108 -12.91 -24.86 21.04
N VAL A 109 -11.71 -24.88 20.45
CA VAL A 109 -10.52 -24.23 21.02
C VAL A 109 -10.72 -22.72 21.15
N ALA A 110 -11.30 -22.06 20.15
CA ALA A 110 -11.59 -20.62 20.21
C ALA A 110 -12.59 -20.28 21.34
N GLU A 111 -13.65 -21.09 21.48
CA GLU A 111 -14.65 -20.92 22.56
C GLU A 111 -14.04 -21.13 23.96
N GLU A 112 -13.14 -22.10 24.13
CA GLU A 112 -12.40 -22.31 25.36
C GLU A 112 -11.51 -21.11 25.71
N LEU A 113 -10.81 -20.54 24.73
CA LEU A 113 -9.99 -19.35 24.93
C LEU A 113 -10.84 -18.14 25.34
N ALA A 114 -12.00 -17.94 24.73
CA ALA A 114 -12.92 -16.85 25.07
C ALA A 114 -13.56 -17.05 26.45
N ALA A 115 -13.84 -18.28 26.83
CA ALA A 115 -14.35 -18.60 28.18
C ALA A 115 -13.30 -18.34 29.27
N ALA A 116 -12.02 -18.54 28.98
CA ALA A 116 -10.91 -18.32 29.90
C ALA A 116 -10.51 -16.85 30.04
N ASP A 117 -10.75 -16.01 29.04
CA ASP A 117 -10.36 -14.59 29.04
C ASP A 117 -11.42 -13.70 28.36
N GLY A 118 -12.02 -12.81 29.14
CA GLY A 118 -13.03 -11.86 28.65
C GLY A 118 -12.55 -10.85 27.60
N ALA A 119 -11.24 -10.72 27.37
CA ALA A 119 -10.66 -9.92 26.29
C ALA A 119 -10.64 -10.67 24.95
N VAL A 120 -10.90 -11.98 24.94
CA VAL A 120 -10.98 -12.80 23.73
C VAL A 120 -12.44 -13.03 23.36
N ARG A 121 -12.77 -12.81 22.10
CA ARG A 121 -14.12 -13.02 21.54
C ARG A 121 -14.04 -14.01 20.39
N VAL A 122 -15.14 -14.70 20.11
CA VAL A 122 -15.27 -15.64 18.99
C VAL A 122 -16.41 -15.21 18.09
N LEU A 123 -16.15 -15.25 16.80
CA LEU A 123 -17.16 -15.11 15.75
C LEU A 123 -17.08 -16.35 14.86
N HIS A 124 -18.19 -17.07 14.71
CA HIS A 124 -18.26 -18.24 13.83
C HIS A 124 -18.95 -17.88 12.51
N LEU A 125 -18.43 -18.42 11.42
CA LEU A 125 -19.02 -18.29 10.07
C LEU A 125 -19.31 -19.68 9.50
N ASP A 126 -20.52 -19.86 8.96
CA ASP A 126 -20.93 -21.12 8.33
C ASP A 126 -20.32 -21.34 6.94
N ARG A 127 -19.75 -20.28 6.34
CA ARG A 127 -19.20 -20.28 4.98
C ARG A 127 -17.76 -19.78 4.96
N LYS A 128 -16.89 -20.55 4.33
CA LYS A 128 -15.49 -20.21 4.17
C LYS A 128 -15.30 -19.00 3.25
N GLY A 129 -14.51 -18.04 3.69
CA GLY A 129 -14.08 -16.89 2.93
C GLY A 129 -13.24 -15.95 3.78
N ARG A 130 -11.94 -15.79 3.47
CA ARG A 130 -11.07 -14.89 4.24
C ARG A 130 -11.57 -13.45 4.22
N GLY A 131 -11.93 -12.95 3.03
CA GLY A 131 -12.53 -11.63 2.88
C GLY A 131 -13.87 -11.51 3.60
N LEU A 132 -14.69 -12.57 3.58
CA LEU A 132 -15.93 -12.62 4.34
C LEU A 132 -15.69 -12.51 5.85
N ALA A 133 -14.70 -13.23 6.37
CA ALA A 133 -14.34 -13.19 7.78
C ALA A 133 -13.94 -11.78 8.23
N LEU A 134 -13.08 -11.11 7.46
CA LEU A 134 -12.64 -9.75 7.75
C LEU A 134 -13.77 -8.72 7.60
N ARG A 135 -14.59 -8.82 6.55
CA ARG A 135 -15.73 -7.94 6.36
C ARG A 135 -16.73 -8.03 7.50
N THR A 136 -17.04 -9.26 7.92
CA THR A 136 -18.01 -9.49 8.98
C THR A 136 -17.49 -8.99 10.33
N SER A 137 -16.26 -9.35 10.68
CA SER A 137 -15.67 -8.95 11.98
C SER A 137 -15.43 -7.45 12.08
N TRP A 138 -14.84 -6.83 11.05
CA TRP A 138 -14.59 -5.39 11.03
C TRP A 138 -15.87 -4.56 10.95
N GLY A 139 -16.90 -5.08 10.24
CA GLY A 139 -18.22 -4.46 10.19
C GLY A 139 -18.95 -4.47 11.53
N ALA A 140 -18.74 -5.51 12.34
CA ALA A 140 -19.37 -5.71 13.64
C ALA A 140 -18.58 -5.14 14.83
N SER A 141 -17.32 -4.77 14.66
CA SER A 141 -16.44 -4.32 15.75
C SER A 141 -16.83 -2.94 16.26
N ASP A 142 -16.92 -2.78 17.57
CA ASP A 142 -17.18 -1.50 18.24
C ASP A 142 -15.89 -0.73 18.59
N ALA A 143 -14.72 -1.30 18.29
CA ALA A 143 -13.44 -0.64 18.53
C ALA A 143 -13.22 0.54 17.57
N ASP A 144 -12.42 1.51 17.98
CA ASP A 144 -12.07 2.68 17.16
C ASP A 144 -11.12 2.31 16.01
N ILE A 145 -10.29 1.29 16.23
CA ILE A 145 -9.32 0.77 15.26
C ILE A 145 -9.47 -0.75 15.19
N VAL A 146 -9.60 -1.26 13.98
CA VAL A 146 -9.59 -2.69 13.70
C VAL A 146 -8.26 -3.08 13.07
N VAL A 147 -7.73 -4.19 13.53
CA VAL A 147 -6.49 -4.79 13.02
C VAL A 147 -6.81 -6.20 12.57
N TYR A 148 -6.12 -6.74 11.58
CA TYR A 148 -6.06 -8.18 11.39
C TYR A 148 -4.64 -8.67 11.23
N MET A 149 -4.40 -9.89 11.70
CA MET A 149 -3.17 -10.63 11.51
C MET A 149 -3.49 -12.11 11.20
N ASP A 150 -2.58 -12.76 10.51
CA ASP A 150 -2.66 -14.19 10.29
C ASP A 150 -2.36 -14.96 11.61
N VAL A 151 -2.92 -16.15 11.75
CA VAL A 151 -2.74 -16.98 12.96
C VAL A 151 -1.33 -17.55 13.07
N ASP A 152 -0.61 -17.64 11.95
CA ASP A 152 0.78 -18.03 11.95
C ASP A 152 1.66 -16.87 12.42
N PRO A 153 2.71 -17.10 13.20
CA PRO A 153 3.62 -16.07 13.69
C PRO A 153 4.60 -15.58 12.60
N SER A 154 4.16 -15.55 11.34
CA SER A 154 4.98 -15.15 10.21
C SER A 154 5.42 -13.68 10.28
N THR A 155 4.61 -12.81 10.91
CA THR A 155 4.91 -11.39 11.10
C THR A 155 5.27 -11.11 12.56
N GLY A 156 6.37 -10.41 12.80
CA GLY A 156 6.79 -10.00 14.13
C GLY A 156 5.77 -9.04 14.78
N LEU A 157 5.38 -9.30 16.05
CA LEU A 157 4.42 -8.48 16.79
C LEU A 157 4.94 -7.08 17.14
N ASP A 158 6.25 -6.87 17.12
CA ASP A 158 6.90 -5.56 17.27
C ASP A 158 6.42 -4.53 16.22
N ALA A 159 5.91 -5.01 15.09
CA ALA A 159 5.28 -4.18 14.06
C ALA A 159 3.85 -3.71 14.42
N LEU A 160 3.18 -4.28 15.45
CA LEU A 160 1.79 -3.97 15.76
C LEU A 160 1.58 -2.53 16.23
N LEU A 161 2.42 -2.06 17.14
CA LEU A 161 2.33 -0.66 17.60
C LEU A 161 2.65 0.35 16.47
N PRO A 162 3.71 0.19 15.68
CA PRO A 162 3.91 1.01 14.48
C PRO A 162 2.77 0.98 13.47
N LEU A 163 2.07 -0.16 13.33
CA LEU A 163 0.90 -0.29 12.45
C LEU A 163 -0.27 0.58 12.94
N VAL A 164 -0.55 0.58 14.24
CA VAL A 164 -1.70 1.25 14.86
C VAL A 164 -1.44 2.74 15.11
N ALA A 165 -0.23 3.13 15.46
CA ALA A 165 0.11 4.50 15.84
C ALA A 165 -0.30 5.58 14.81
N PRO A 166 -0.13 5.39 13.49
CA PRO A 166 -0.56 6.39 12.50
C PRO A 166 -2.08 6.59 12.46
N LEU A 167 -2.86 5.56 12.83
CA LEU A 167 -4.32 5.62 12.91
C LEU A 167 -4.75 6.34 14.19
N ALA A 168 -4.17 5.97 15.31
CA ALA A 168 -4.46 6.55 16.61
C ALA A 168 -4.12 8.05 16.67
N THR A 169 -3.00 8.46 16.07
CA THR A 169 -2.57 9.87 16.02
C THR A 169 -3.32 10.70 14.97
N GLY A 170 -4.14 10.07 14.14
CA GLY A 170 -4.85 10.76 13.08
C GLY A 170 -4.03 11.09 11.85
N HIS A 171 -2.84 10.50 11.70
CA HIS A 171 -2.03 10.68 10.51
C HIS A 171 -2.61 9.95 9.29
N SER A 172 -3.15 8.75 9.47
CA SER A 172 -3.62 7.92 8.36
C SER A 172 -4.98 7.27 8.66
N ASP A 173 -5.64 6.78 7.62
CA ASP A 173 -6.95 6.15 7.68
C ASP A 173 -6.84 4.62 7.66
N VAL A 174 -5.86 4.10 6.91
CA VAL A 174 -5.52 2.68 6.78
C VAL A 174 -4.02 2.53 6.97
N SER A 175 -3.59 1.44 7.60
CA SER A 175 -2.18 1.09 7.76
C SER A 175 -1.94 -0.36 7.40
N ILE A 176 -0.84 -0.65 6.70
CA ILE A 176 -0.51 -2.00 6.24
C ILE A 176 0.94 -2.34 6.53
N GLY A 177 1.19 -3.59 6.86
CA GLY A 177 2.52 -4.16 6.81
C GLY A 177 2.93 -4.39 5.35
N SER A 178 4.20 -4.18 5.04
CA SER A 178 4.74 -4.46 3.71
C SER A 178 6.03 -5.26 3.81
N ARG A 179 6.02 -6.41 3.15
CA ARG A 179 7.19 -7.29 2.96
C ARG A 179 8.11 -6.77 1.87
N LEU A 180 7.65 -5.79 1.09
CA LEU A 180 8.34 -5.20 -0.06
C LEU A 180 8.87 -3.79 0.23
N ALA A 181 8.49 -3.18 1.35
CA ALA A 181 8.95 -1.87 1.76
C ALA A 181 10.46 -1.87 2.08
N PRO A 182 11.16 -0.74 1.86
CA PRO A 182 12.55 -0.60 2.30
C PRO A 182 12.69 -0.84 3.80
N GLY A 183 13.59 -1.74 4.18
CA GLY A 183 13.81 -2.12 5.59
C GLY A 183 13.10 -3.41 6.03
N ALA A 184 12.18 -3.95 5.24
CA ALA A 184 11.57 -5.25 5.51
C ALA A 184 12.60 -6.38 5.43
N ARG A 185 12.57 -7.30 6.40
CA ARG A 185 13.40 -8.51 6.42
C ARG A 185 12.53 -9.72 6.15
N THR A 186 12.61 -10.21 4.92
CA THR A 186 11.73 -11.27 4.44
C THR A 186 12.54 -12.52 4.11
N VAL A 187 12.21 -13.64 4.75
CA VAL A 187 12.79 -14.96 4.45
C VAL A 187 11.73 -15.76 3.69
N ARG A 188 11.89 -15.88 2.36
CA ARG A 188 10.96 -16.64 1.49
C ARG A 188 11.64 -17.18 0.24
N GLY A 189 10.99 -18.16 -0.39
CA GLY A 189 11.50 -18.77 -1.62
C GLY A 189 11.49 -17.81 -2.81
N PRO A 190 12.50 -17.88 -3.74
CA PRO A 190 12.65 -16.93 -4.86
C PRO A 190 11.46 -16.94 -5.83
N ARG A 191 10.78 -18.06 -6.00
CA ARG A 191 9.58 -18.14 -6.85
C ARG A 191 8.43 -17.28 -6.33
N ARG A 192 8.18 -17.30 -5.02
CA ARG A 192 7.14 -16.48 -4.40
C ARG A 192 7.49 -15.01 -4.41
N GLU A 193 8.77 -14.68 -4.24
CA GLU A 193 9.27 -13.31 -4.38
C GLU A 193 8.94 -12.74 -5.76
N ILE A 194 9.26 -13.47 -6.84
CA ILE A 194 8.98 -13.04 -8.22
C ILE A 194 7.47 -12.89 -8.46
N ILE A 195 6.65 -13.84 -8.01
CA ILE A 195 5.20 -13.80 -8.18
C ILE A 195 4.61 -12.60 -7.43
N SER A 196 5.01 -12.38 -6.17
CA SER A 196 4.53 -11.25 -5.37
C SER A 196 4.92 -9.91 -5.96
N ARG A 197 6.17 -9.73 -6.40
CA ARG A 197 6.61 -8.50 -7.08
C ARG A 197 5.91 -8.29 -8.41
N GLY A 198 5.73 -9.36 -9.19
CA GLY A 198 4.99 -9.32 -10.46
C GLY A 198 3.52 -8.92 -10.28
N TYR A 199 2.86 -9.47 -9.26
CA TYR A 199 1.49 -9.13 -8.92
C TYR A 199 1.34 -7.67 -8.50
N ASN A 200 2.18 -7.20 -7.58
CA ASN A 200 2.15 -5.79 -7.16
C ASN A 200 2.52 -4.84 -8.32
N ALA A 201 3.47 -5.20 -9.18
CA ALA A 201 3.77 -4.43 -10.39
C ALA A 201 2.56 -4.33 -11.34
N LEU A 202 1.78 -5.43 -11.48
CA LEU A 202 0.55 -5.44 -12.26
C LEU A 202 -0.52 -4.52 -11.66
N ILE A 203 -0.72 -4.55 -10.34
CA ILE A 203 -1.63 -3.66 -9.62
C ILE A 203 -1.24 -2.20 -9.85
N HIS A 204 0.04 -1.87 -9.70
CA HIS A 204 0.56 -0.53 -9.98
C HIS A 204 0.31 -0.11 -11.42
N ALA A 205 0.58 -1.01 -12.39
CA ALA A 205 0.42 -0.74 -13.80
C ALA A 205 -1.04 -0.49 -14.20
N LEU A 206 -1.98 -1.28 -13.67
CA LEU A 206 -3.39 -1.19 -14.04
C LEU A 206 -4.15 -0.12 -13.27
N HIS A 207 -3.86 0.05 -12.00
CA HIS A 207 -4.65 0.88 -11.09
C HIS A 207 -3.96 2.16 -10.62
N GLY A 208 -2.64 2.29 -10.85
CA GLY A 208 -1.84 3.41 -10.33
C GLY A 208 -1.75 3.42 -8.81
N ALA A 209 -1.84 2.24 -8.17
CA ALA A 209 -1.73 2.09 -6.73
C ALA A 209 -0.39 2.62 -6.22
N ARG A 210 -0.37 3.10 -4.97
CA ARG A 210 0.83 3.64 -4.32
C ARG A 210 1.41 2.67 -3.30
N PHE A 211 0.58 1.83 -2.70
CA PHE A 211 1.02 0.81 -1.74
C PHE A 211 1.87 -0.25 -2.44
N THR A 212 2.84 -0.82 -1.71
CA THR A 212 3.83 -1.74 -2.26
C THR A 212 3.48 -3.21 -2.09
N ASP A 213 2.68 -3.58 -1.06
CA ASP A 213 2.29 -4.96 -0.78
C ASP A 213 0.79 -5.09 -0.49
N ALA A 214 0.02 -5.49 -1.50
CA ALA A 214 -1.42 -5.66 -1.38
C ALA A 214 -1.84 -6.80 -0.45
N GLN A 215 -1.06 -7.88 -0.39
CA GLN A 215 -1.45 -9.16 0.20
C GLN A 215 -0.72 -9.50 1.52
N CYS A 216 -0.09 -8.54 2.17
CA CYS A 216 0.45 -8.77 3.51
C CYS A 216 -0.70 -9.01 4.50
N GLY A 217 -0.65 -10.10 5.25
CA GLY A 217 -1.65 -10.47 6.25
C GLY A 217 -1.54 -9.67 7.56
N PHE A 218 -1.19 -8.40 7.48
CA PHE A 218 -1.03 -7.53 8.64
C PHE A 218 -1.49 -6.11 8.30
N LYS A 219 -2.72 -5.78 8.67
CA LYS A 219 -3.38 -4.53 8.30
C LYS A 219 -4.21 -3.96 9.45
N ALA A 220 -4.35 -2.65 9.47
CA ALA A 220 -5.20 -1.93 10.39
C ALA A 220 -5.95 -0.81 9.69
N ALA A 221 -7.10 -0.44 10.22
CA ALA A 221 -7.90 0.67 9.72
C ALA A 221 -8.69 1.33 10.84
N ARG A 222 -9.03 2.59 10.67
CA ARG A 222 -10.04 3.26 11.49
C ARG A 222 -11.41 2.66 11.16
N THR A 223 -12.14 2.27 12.19
CA THR A 223 -13.43 1.57 12.04
C THR A 223 -14.48 2.45 11.38
N ASP A 224 -14.52 3.74 11.72
CA ASP A 224 -15.46 4.71 11.15
C ASP A 224 -15.28 4.92 9.64
N VAL A 225 -14.05 4.75 9.14
CA VAL A 225 -13.70 4.92 7.72
C VAL A 225 -13.86 3.61 6.95
N ILE A 226 -13.46 2.49 7.58
CA ILE A 226 -13.43 1.21 6.87
C ILE A 226 -14.82 0.60 6.71
N ARG A 227 -15.70 0.78 7.69
CA ARG A 227 -17.05 0.19 7.69
C ARG A 227 -17.86 0.57 6.45
N PRO A 228 -18.03 1.84 6.06
CA PRO A 228 -18.74 2.18 4.81
C PRO A 228 -17.98 1.71 3.55
N LEU A 229 -16.65 1.57 3.61
CA LEU A 229 -15.88 1.06 2.49
C LEU A 229 -16.11 -0.44 2.28
N LEU A 230 -16.28 -1.22 3.36
CA LEU A 230 -16.55 -2.66 3.30
C LEU A 230 -17.83 -3.02 2.54
N GLU A 231 -18.82 -2.15 2.51
CA GLU A 231 -20.07 -2.35 1.75
C GLU A 231 -19.83 -2.39 0.23
N HIS A 232 -18.71 -1.79 -0.23
CA HIS A 232 -18.35 -1.72 -1.63
C HIS A 232 -17.31 -2.79 -2.04
N VAL A 233 -16.74 -3.51 -1.08
CA VAL A 233 -15.84 -4.66 -1.34
C VAL A 233 -16.69 -5.88 -1.67
N GLN A 234 -16.45 -6.47 -2.84
CA GLN A 234 -17.26 -7.60 -3.34
C GLN A 234 -16.60 -8.96 -3.14
N ASP A 235 -15.26 -9.00 -3.01
CA ASP A 235 -14.55 -10.26 -2.88
C ASP A 235 -14.64 -10.81 -1.46
N ASP A 236 -15.00 -12.09 -1.35
CA ASP A 236 -15.10 -12.82 -0.08
C ASP A 236 -13.84 -13.66 0.20
N THR A 237 -12.85 -13.64 -0.69
CA THR A 237 -11.71 -14.57 -0.70
C THR A 237 -10.37 -13.84 -0.55
N TRP A 238 -9.38 -14.23 -1.34
CA TRP A 238 -8.01 -13.69 -1.25
C TRP A 238 -7.84 -12.31 -1.89
N PHE A 239 -8.65 -11.98 -2.90
CA PHE A 239 -8.58 -10.66 -3.55
C PHE A 239 -9.15 -9.53 -2.70
N PHE A 240 -9.87 -9.84 -1.61
CA PHE A 240 -10.41 -8.88 -0.65
C PHE A 240 -9.40 -7.79 -0.26
N ASP A 241 -8.20 -8.19 0.14
CA ASP A 241 -7.13 -7.28 0.56
C ASP A 241 -6.77 -6.27 -0.52
N THR A 242 -6.62 -6.74 -1.75
CA THR A 242 -6.29 -5.89 -2.90
C THR A 242 -7.45 -4.95 -3.25
N GLU A 243 -8.68 -5.47 -3.27
CA GLU A 243 -9.87 -4.67 -3.55
C GLU A 243 -10.06 -3.57 -2.53
N LEU A 244 -9.95 -3.89 -1.23
CA LEU A 244 -10.06 -2.93 -0.14
C LEU A 244 -9.08 -1.78 -0.28
N LEU A 245 -7.79 -2.06 -0.51
CA LEU A 245 -6.76 -1.04 -0.65
C LEU A 245 -6.94 -0.19 -1.91
N LEU A 246 -7.34 -0.81 -3.02
CA LEU A 246 -7.62 -0.09 -4.26
C LEU A 246 -8.83 0.84 -4.14
N LEU A 247 -9.85 0.45 -3.37
CA LEU A 247 -11.01 1.29 -3.05
C LEU A 247 -10.62 2.39 -2.07
N ALA A 248 -9.81 2.09 -1.04
CA ALA A 248 -9.32 3.07 -0.09
C ALA A 248 -8.56 4.21 -0.78
N GLU A 249 -7.57 3.89 -1.63
CA GLU A 249 -6.82 4.91 -2.38
C GLU A 249 -7.70 5.67 -3.39
N HIS A 250 -8.64 4.97 -4.06
CA HIS A 250 -9.56 5.62 -5.02
C HIS A 250 -10.42 6.68 -4.35
N ASN A 251 -10.82 6.45 -3.11
CA ASN A 251 -11.62 7.38 -2.31
C ASN A 251 -10.78 8.40 -1.54
N GLY A 252 -9.48 8.45 -1.78
CA GLY A 252 -8.57 9.44 -1.21
C GLY A 252 -8.22 9.20 0.25
N LEU A 253 -8.42 7.97 0.75
CA LEU A 253 -7.95 7.58 2.08
C LEU A 253 -6.42 7.54 2.10
N ARG A 254 -5.84 7.93 3.23
CA ARG A 254 -4.40 7.88 3.44
C ARG A 254 -4.00 6.50 3.94
N VAL A 255 -3.27 5.77 3.07
CA VAL A 255 -2.69 4.46 3.40
C VAL A 255 -1.26 4.66 3.88
N HIS A 256 -0.94 4.15 5.05
CA HIS A 256 0.41 4.11 5.62
C HIS A 256 1.00 2.71 5.46
N GLU A 257 2.28 2.62 5.13
CA GLU A 257 2.99 1.34 5.02
C GLU A 257 4.14 1.29 6.01
N ILE A 258 4.26 0.17 6.72
CA ILE A 258 5.39 -0.12 7.58
C ILE A 258 6.15 -1.35 7.06
N PRO A 259 7.49 -1.36 7.09
CA PRO A 259 8.25 -2.56 6.83
C PRO A 259 7.98 -3.59 7.93
N VAL A 260 7.81 -4.85 7.55
CA VAL A 260 7.62 -5.94 8.50
C VAL A 260 8.68 -7.03 8.32
N ASP A 261 9.11 -7.62 9.42
CA ASP A 261 9.90 -8.84 9.43
C ASP A 261 8.95 -10.01 9.21
N TRP A 262 9.23 -10.84 8.23
CA TRP A 262 8.33 -11.92 7.83
C TRP A 262 9.11 -13.19 7.48
N VAL A 263 8.70 -14.30 8.07
CA VAL A 263 9.29 -15.63 7.83
C VAL A 263 8.21 -16.52 7.21
N GLU A 264 8.53 -17.12 6.05
CA GLU A 264 7.59 -17.97 5.33
C GLU A 264 7.34 -19.27 6.05
N ASP A 265 6.05 -19.59 6.28
CA ASP A 265 5.66 -20.95 6.66
C ASP A 265 5.75 -21.89 5.44
N VAL A 266 6.38 -23.06 5.66
CA VAL A 266 6.67 -24.05 4.61
C VAL A 266 5.40 -24.77 4.13
N ASP A 267 4.36 -24.83 4.95
CA ASP A 267 3.13 -25.63 4.72
C ASP A 267 2.00 -24.89 3.99
N THR A 268 2.30 -24.03 3.05
CA THR A 268 1.28 -23.21 2.38
C THR A 268 0.41 -24.00 1.40
N ARG A 269 -0.91 -23.99 1.63
CA ARG A 269 -1.95 -24.72 0.86
C ARG A 269 -2.55 -23.91 -0.31
N VAL A 270 -1.96 -22.81 -0.76
CA VAL A 270 -2.52 -21.92 -1.80
C VAL A 270 -2.33 -22.46 -3.20
N ARG A 271 -3.40 -22.59 -3.98
CA ARG A 271 -3.38 -22.99 -5.40
C ARG A 271 -3.09 -21.77 -6.28
N ILE A 272 -1.82 -21.47 -6.52
CA ILE A 272 -1.33 -20.24 -7.17
C ILE A 272 -2.03 -19.93 -8.51
N ALA A 273 -2.23 -20.92 -9.39
CA ALA A 273 -2.78 -20.68 -10.73
C ALA A 273 -4.26 -20.23 -10.72
N ARG A 274 -5.08 -20.82 -9.84
CA ARG A 274 -6.49 -20.46 -9.73
C ARG A 274 -6.64 -19.09 -9.09
N THR A 275 -5.91 -18.85 -8.01
CA THR A 275 -5.90 -17.54 -7.32
C THR A 275 -5.48 -16.42 -8.26
N ALA A 276 -4.49 -16.64 -9.14
CA ALA A 276 -4.04 -15.64 -10.11
C ALA A 276 -5.14 -15.24 -11.12
N LEU A 277 -5.97 -16.19 -11.57
CA LEU A 277 -7.09 -15.90 -12.47
C LEU A 277 -8.21 -15.13 -11.75
N ASP A 278 -8.53 -15.52 -10.51
CA ASP A 278 -9.51 -14.84 -9.68
C ASP A 278 -9.06 -13.41 -9.37
N ASP A 279 -7.78 -13.22 -9.05
CA ASP A 279 -7.16 -11.92 -8.84
C ASP A 279 -7.24 -11.02 -10.10
N LEU A 280 -6.95 -11.58 -11.28
CA LEU A 280 -7.05 -10.83 -12.54
C LEU A 280 -8.50 -10.40 -12.83
N ALA A 281 -9.46 -11.28 -12.60
CA ALA A 281 -10.88 -10.96 -12.73
C ALA A 281 -11.29 -9.85 -11.73
N GLY A 282 -10.77 -9.92 -10.49
CA GLY A 282 -10.94 -8.91 -9.48
C GLY A 282 -10.38 -7.55 -9.90
N LEU A 283 -9.16 -7.50 -10.45
CA LEU A 283 -8.57 -6.26 -10.96
C LEU A 283 -9.43 -5.62 -12.07
N VAL A 284 -9.94 -6.43 -13.02
CA VAL A 284 -10.85 -5.94 -14.07
C VAL A 284 -12.15 -5.42 -13.47
N ARG A 285 -12.73 -6.11 -12.46
CA ARG A 285 -13.94 -5.68 -11.75
C ARG A 285 -13.72 -4.30 -11.11
N VAL A 286 -12.64 -4.12 -10.36
CA VAL A 286 -12.31 -2.83 -9.72
C VAL A 286 -12.05 -1.73 -10.75
N ALA A 287 -11.36 -2.03 -11.85
CA ALA A 287 -11.15 -1.07 -12.93
C ALA A 287 -12.47 -0.58 -13.52
N ARG A 288 -13.41 -1.51 -13.75
CA ARG A 288 -14.76 -1.19 -14.23
C ARG A 288 -15.53 -0.36 -13.20
N ALA A 289 -15.51 -0.73 -11.93
CA ALA A 289 -16.17 0.02 -10.86
C ALA A 289 -15.64 1.46 -10.74
N LYS A 290 -14.32 1.64 -10.86
CA LYS A 290 -13.69 2.98 -10.91
C LYS A 290 -14.15 3.78 -12.14
N ALA A 291 -14.23 3.16 -13.30
CA ALA A 291 -14.63 3.81 -14.54
C ALA A 291 -16.12 4.21 -14.55
N THR A 292 -16.99 3.42 -13.94
CA THR A 292 -18.44 3.68 -13.84
C THR A 292 -18.83 4.57 -12.67
N GLY A 293 -17.90 4.88 -11.76
CA GLY A 293 -18.17 5.63 -10.54
C GLY A 293 -18.70 4.77 -9.37
N ALA A 294 -18.96 3.48 -9.58
CA ALA A 294 -19.45 2.56 -8.54
C ALA A 294 -18.45 2.31 -7.40
N ALA A 295 -17.15 2.59 -7.64
CA ALA A 295 -16.11 2.51 -6.63
C ALA A 295 -16.07 3.73 -5.69
N ARG A 296 -16.88 4.75 -5.92
CA ARG A 296 -16.90 5.97 -5.11
C ARG A 296 -17.84 5.80 -3.93
N VAL A 297 -17.30 5.97 -2.74
CA VAL A 297 -18.06 5.95 -1.47
C VAL A 297 -18.26 7.39 -1.05
N PRO A 298 -19.51 7.87 -0.95
CA PRO A 298 -19.78 9.22 -0.49
C PRO A 298 -19.53 9.36 1.00
N ASP A 299 -19.24 10.59 1.43
CA ASP A 299 -19.20 11.03 2.83
C ASP A 299 -18.29 10.23 3.79
N LEU A 300 -17.18 9.66 3.27
CA LEU A 300 -16.19 9.01 4.11
C LEU A 300 -15.56 10.04 5.07
N PRO A 301 -15.44 9.74 6.38
CA PRO A 301 -14.81 10.61 7.37
C PRO A 301 -13.27 10.57 7.25
N ARG A 302 -12.76 10.83 6.05
CA ARG A 302 -11.33 10.85 5.75
C ARG A 302 -10.64 12.02 6.43
N ARG A 303 -9.36 11.86 6.70
CA ARG A 303 -8.51 12.93 7.22
C ARG A 303 -8.40 14.07 6.20
N PRO A 304 -8.44 15.34 6.65
CA PRO A 304 -8.24 16.46 5.74
C PRO A 304 -6.83 16.42 5.15
N ASP A 305 -6.71 16.90 3.91
CA ASP A 305 -5.40 17.04 3.28
C ASP A 305 -4.51 18.00 4.10
N PRO A 306 -3.21 17.69 4.26
CA PRO A 306 -2.31 18.56 4.98
C PRO A 306 -2.25 19.93 4.28
N ARG A 307 -2.52 20.99 5.04
CA ARG A 307 -2.29 22.36 4.53
C ARG A 307 -0.78 22.55 4.43
N PRO A 308 -0.24 23.02 3.29
CA PRO A 308 1.18 23.31 3.21
C PRO A 308 1.52 24.40 4.22
N ALA A 309 2.51 24.15 5.06
CA ALA A 309 2.97 25.09 6.07
C ALA A 309 3.56 26.38 5.44
N HIS A 310 3.96 26.30 4.18
CA HIS A 310 4.43 27.40 3.35
C HIS A 310 3.78 27.33 1.96
N PRO A 311 3.31 28.47 1.39
CA PRO A 311 2.78 28.50 0.01
C PRO A 311 3.81 28.05 -1.04
N GLN A 312 5.12 28.13 -0.74
CA GLN A 312 6.22 27.70 -1.62
C GLN A 312 6.63 26.24 -1.41
N ALA A 313 6.11 25.56 -0.38
CA ALA A 313 6.25 24.11 -0.22
C ALA A 313 5.21 23.37 -1.08
N VAL A 314 4.94 23.86 -2.29
CA VAL A 314 4.47 22.98 -3.36
C VAL A 314 5.63 22.01 -3.56
N LEU A 315 5.46 20.81 -2.99
CA LEU A 315 6.38 19.69 -3.20
C LEU A 315 6.71 19.67 -4.68
N ALA A 316 7.93 20.05 -5.02
CA ALA A 316 8.46 19.87 -6.36
C ALA A 316 8.15 18.42 -6.69
N ARG A 317 7.17 18.18 -7.54
CA ARG A 317 6.74 16.86 -7.98
C ARG A 317 8.01 16.24 -8.51
N ARG A 318 8.49 15.20 -7.85
CA ARG A 318 9.79 14.59 -8.14
C ARG A 318 9.70 14.13 -9.58
N GLU A 319 10.25 14.94 -10.50
CA GLU A 319 10.34 14.56 -11.90
C GLU A 319 11.20 13.31 -11.98
N ASN A 320 10.65 12.25 -12.52
CA ASN A 320 11.41 11.04 -12.73
C ASN A 320 12.58 11.35 -13.66
N GLY A 321 13.80 11.12 -13.22
CA GLY A 321 14.99 11.35 -14.02
C GLY A 321 14.94 10.63 -15.38
N LEU A 322 15.67 11.14 -16.38
CA LEU A 322 15.69 10.58 -17.73
C LEU A 322 15.94 9.07 -17.75
N LEU A 323 16.85 8.60 -16.90
CA LEU A 323 17.15 7.15 -16.78
C LEU A 323 15.91 6.35 -16.37
N TRP A 324 15.15 6.83 -15.39
CA TRP A 324 13.90 6.18 -14.97
C TRP A 324 12.85 6.19 -16.09
N GLN A 325 12.73 7.28 -16.83
CA GLN A 325 11.81 7.37 -17.97
C GLN A 325 12.19 6.36 -19.07
N VAL A 326 13.48 6.19 -19.37
CA VAL A 326 13.96 5.21 -20.36
C VAL A 326 13.72 3.77 -19.88
N LEU A 327 14.03 3.47 -18.62
CA LEU A 327 13.83 2.12 -18.04
C LEU A 327 12.35 1.75 -17.98
N SER A 328 11.49 2.65 -17.50
CA SER A 328 10.05 2.40 -17.42
C SER A 328 9.42 2.28 -18.81
N PHE A 329 9.84 3.11 -19.77
CA PHE A 329 9.39 3.00 -21.15
C PHE A 329 9.78 1.66 -21.79
N GLY A 330 11.01 1.20 -21.57
CA GLY A 330 11.48 -0.11 -22.03
C GLY A 330 10.71 -1.26 -21.40
N ALA A 331 10.50 -1.22 -20.08
CA ALA A 331 9.74 -2.23 -19.35
C ALA A 331 8.28 -2.31 -19.83
N ILE A 332 7.60 -1.17 -20.04
CA ILE A 332 6.24 -1.11 -20.57
C ILE A 332 6.21 -1.65 -22.01
N GLY A 333 7.25 -1.37 -22.81
CA GLY A 333 7.38 -1.90 -24.18
C GLY A 333 7.45 -3.42 -24.21
N VAL A 334 8.31 -4.03 -23.39
CA VAL A 334 8.42 -5.49 -23.27
C VAL A 334 7.10 -6.11 -22.80
N LEU A 335 6.48 -5.54 -21.76
CA LEU A 335 5.21 -6.02 -21.25
C LEU A 335 4.09 -5.92 -22.30
N SER A 336 4.02 -4.81 -23.04
CA SER A 336 3.09 -4.65 -24.17
C SER A 336 3.25 -5.75 -25.21
N THR A 337 4.47 -6.12 -25.55
CA THR A 337 4.75 -7.18 -26.53
C THR A 337 4.23 -8.54 -26.05
N VAL A 338 4.46 -8.87 -24.78
CA VAL A 338 3.94 -10.10 -24.16
C VAL A 338 2.42 -10.10 -24.18
N VAL A 339 1.78 -9.00 -23.74
CA VAL A 339 0.31 -8.88 -23.72
C VAL A 339 -0.28 -8.99 -25.13
N THR A 340 0.38 -8.38 -26.14
CA THR A 340 -0.05 -8.52 -27.56
C THR A 340 -0.01 -9.95 -28.00
N ALA A 341 1.07 -10.69 -27.73
CA ALA A 341 1.21 -12.09 -28.13
C ALA A 341 0.16 -12.98 -27.45
N VAL A 342 -0.09 -12.79 -26.15
CA VAL A 342 -1.12 -13.54 -25.41
C VAL A 342 -2.51 -13.23 -25.95
N LEU A 343 -2.84 -11.95 -26.13
CA LEU A 343 -4.15 -11.53 -26.65
C LEU A 343 -4.39 -12.04 -28.08
N TYR A 344 -3.36 -11.96 -28.93
CA TYR A 344 -3.41 -12.54 -30.26
C TYR A 344 -3.68 -14.05 -30.23
N ALA A 345 -2.94 -14.81 -29.42
CA ALA A 345 -3.11 -16.25 -29.29
C ALA A 345 -4.52 -16.62 -28.82
N LEU A 346 -5.09 -15.87 -27.86
CA LEU A 346 -6.46 -16.08 -27.40
C LEU A 346 -7.49 -15.80 -28.49
N LEU A 347 -7.34 -14.68 -29.20
CA LEU A 347 -8.29 -14.28 -30.24
C LEU A 347 -8.21 -15.19 -31.48
N ARG A 348 -7.05 -15.81 -31.76
CA ARG A 348 -6.85 -16.73 -32.88
C ARG A 348 -7.73 -17.96 -32.83
N GLY A 349 -8.22 -18.34 -31.65
CA GLY A 349 -9.17 -19.44 -31.50
C GLY A 349 -10.53 -19.14 -32.15
N TRP A 350 -10.89 -17.89 -32.37
CA TRP A 350 -12.25 -17.48 -32.81
C TRP A 350 -12.23 -16.53 -34.01
N LEU A 351 -11.12 -15.87 -34.32
CA LEU A 351 -11.01 -14.83 -35.34
C LEU A 351 -9.94 -15.13 -36.41
N PRO A 352 -10.12 -14.61 -37.63
CA PRO A 352 -9.06 -14.66 -38.65
C PRO A 352 -7.78 -13.95 -38.17
N PRO A 353 -6.59 -14.36 -38.67
CA PRO A 353 -5.30 -13.84 -38.19
C PRO A 353 -5.20 -12.32 -38.21
N LEU A 354 -5.62 -11.68 -39.29
CA LEU A 354 -5.54 -10.23 -39.47
C LEU A 354 -6.43 -9.47 -38.49
N VAL A 355 -7.65 -9.99 -38.25
CA VAL A 355 -8.59 -9.36 -37.30
C VAL A 355 -8.11 -9.54 -35.86
N ALA A 356 -7.63 -10.73 -35.49
CA ALA A 356 -7.04 -10.99 -34.18
C ALA A 356 -5.83 -10.08 -33.91
N ASN A 357 -4.95 -9.92 -34.89
CA ASN A 357 -3.79 -9.05 -34.78
C ASN A 357 -4.18 -7.57 -34.66
N LEU A 358 -5.14 -7.11 -35.48
CA LEU A 358 -5.62 -5.72 -35.43
C LEU A 358 -6.19 -5.37 -34.04
N ILE A 359 -7.03 -6.25 -33.47
CA ILE A 359 -7.62 -6.04 -32.15
C ILE A 359 -6.53 -6.05 -31.08
N ALA A 360 -5.64 -7.06 -31.10
CA ALA A 360 -4.55 -7.19 -30.14
C ALA A 360 -3.65 -5.94 -30.15
N LEU A 361 -3.23 -5.48 -31.32
CA LEU A 361 -2.40 -4.29 -31.47
C LEU A 361 -3.12 -3.00 -31.05
N THR A 362 -4.39 -2.84 -31.40
CA THR A 362 -5.17 -1.66 -30.99
C THR A 362 -5.30 -1.56 -29.48
N VAL A 363 -5.73 -2.63 -28.84
CA VAL A 363 -5.90 -2.69 -27.39
C VAL A 363 -4.58 -2.43 -26.68
N THR A 364 -3.51 -3.09 -27.09
CA THR A 364 -2.20 -2.94 -26.45
C THR A 364 -1.56 -1.58 -26.73
N THR A 365 -1.83 -0.92 -27.87
CA THR A 365 -1.37 0.44 -28.13
C THR A 365 -2.04 1.45 -27.22
N LEU A 366 -3.36 1.35 -27.04
CA LEU A 366 -4.10 2.21 -26.11
C LEU A 366 -3.61 2.03 -24.67
N TRP A 367 -3.46 0.76 -24.25
CA TRP A 367 -2.94 0.45 -22.94
C TRP A 367 -1.49 0.95 -22.73
N ASN A 368 -0.61 0.73 -23.71
CA ASN A 368 0.78 1.19 -23.66
C ASN A 368 0.86 2.73 -23.55
N THR A 369 -0.01 3.45 -24.25
CA THR A 369 -0.06 4.92 -24.17
C THR A 369 -0.47 5.37 -22.77
N GLU A 370 -1.49 4.74 -22.19
CA GLU A 370 -1.93 5.07 -20.84
C GLU A 370 -0.90 4.69 -19.77
N ALA A 371 -0.25 3.52 -19.90
CA ALA A 371 0.81 3.09 -19.02
C ALA A 371 2.01 4.06 -19.04
N ASN A 372 2.44 4.48 -20.23
CA ASN A 372 3.52 5.49 -20.37
C ASN A 372 3.11 6.83 -19.75
N ARG A 373 1.86 7.25 -19.90
CA ARG A 373 1.34 8.46 -19.27
C ARG A 373 1.46 8.40 -17.74
N ARG A 374 1.12 7.26 -17.14
CA ARG A 374 1.07 7.10 -15.68
C ARG A 374 2.45 6.88 -15.05
N PHE A 375 3.32 6.13 -15.71
CA PHE A 375 4.57 5.62 -15.09
C PHE A 375 5.82 6.27 -15.66
N THR A 376 5.85 6.57 -16.97
CA THR A 376 7.03 7.12 -17.61
C THR A 376 7.03 8.65 -17.56
N PHE A 377 5.89 9.28 -17.87
CA PHE A 377 5.76 10.73 -18.00
C PHE A 377 4.83 11.29 -16.91
N THR A 378 5.14 10.95 -15.65
CA THR A 378 4.41 11.46 -14.50
C THR A 378 4.58 12.97 -14.37
N GLY A 379 3.46 13.71 -14.29
CA GLY A 379 3.48 15.18 -14.21
C GLY A 379 3.02 15.89 -15.47
N ALA A 380 3.05 15.22 -16.61
CA ALA A 380 2.56 15.79 -17.85
C ALA A 380 1.04 16.04 -17.82
N ASN A 381 0.62 17.21 -18.25
CA ASN A 381 -0.80 17.53 -18.43
C ASN A 381 -1.20 17.08 -19.85
N PRO A 382 -1.85 15.92 -20.02
CA PRO A 382 -2.07 15.34 -21.32
C PRO A 382 -3.05 16.19 -22.13
N SER A 383 -2.83 16.29 -23.44
CA SER A 383 -3.82 16.86 -24.34
C SER A 383 -5.10 16.01 -24.35
N LYS A 384 -6.25 16.62 -24.67
CA LYS A 384 -7.53 15.90 -24.83
C LYS A 384 -7.45 14.76 -25.86
N HIS A 385 -6.41 14.75 -26.69
CA HIS A 385 -6.21 13.82 -27.81
C HIS A 385 -5.03 12.86 -27.60
N VAL A 386 -4.61 12.61 -26.36
CA VAL A 386 -3.42 11.79 -26.04
C VAL A 386 -3.41 10.40 -26.70
N HIS A 387 -4.56 9.75 -26.77
CA HIS A 387 -4.67 8.43 -27.40
C HIS A 387 -4.54 8.50 -28.93
N LEU A 388 -5.08 9.54 -29.56
CA LEU A 388 -4.94 9.77 -31.00
C LEU A 388 -3.47 10.09 -31.34
N GLN A 389 -2.82 10.92 -30.55
CA GLN A 389 -1.40 11.21 -30.70
C GLN A 389 -0.54 9.96 -30.53
N GLY A 390 -0.87 9.09 -29.55
CA GLY A 390 -0.22 7.79 -29.36
C GLY A 390 -0.36 6.87 -30.58
N LEU A 391 -1.54 6.89 -31.22
CA LEU A 391 -1.79 6.11 -32.43
C LEU A 391 -1.00 6.66 -33.64
N VAL A 392 -0.87 7.97 -33.77
CA VAL A 392 -0.04 8.61 -34.82
C VAL A 392 1.44 8.25 -34.63
N VAL A 393 1.93 8.27 -33.40
CA VAL A 393 3.31 7.87 -33.07
C VAL A 393 3.53 6.38 -33.39
N PHE A 394 2.54 5.53 -33.11
CA PHE A 394 2.58 4.12 -33.49
C PHE A 394 2.61 3.92 -35.03
N ALA A 395 1.75 4.63 -35.76
CA ALA A 395 1.73 4.57 -37.22
C ALA A 395 3.07 4.99 -37.81
N LEU A 396 3.70 6.03 -37.26
CA LEU A 396 5.03 6.49 -37.68
C LEU A 396 6.11 5.42 -37.39
N TYR A 397 6.06 4.77 -36.22
CA TYR A 397 6.95 3.64 -35.88
C TYR A 397 6.80 2.51 -36.89
N TYR A 398 5.56 2.12 -37.23
CA TYR A 398 5.27 1.08 -38.20
C TYR A 398 5.76 1.46 -39.60
N ALA A 399 5.59 2.74 -40.02
CA ALA A 399 6.08 3.22 -41.29
C ALA A 399 7.61 3.15 -41.39
N VAL A 400 8.33 3.51 -40.33
CA VAL A 400 9.81 3.43 -40.27
C VAL A 400 10.29 1.99 -40.41
N THR A 401 9.72 1.05 -39.66
CA THR A 401 10.14 -0.35 -39.68
C THR A 401 9.78 -1.06 -40.98
N SER A 402 8.56 -0.82 -41.49
CA SER A 402 8.11 -1.37 -42.78
C SER A 402 8.84 -0.75 -43.96
N GLY A 403 9.08 0.58 -43.91
CA GLY A 403 9.81 1.28 -44.93
C GLY A 403 11.27 0.81 -45.04
N ALA A 404 11.91 0.52 -43.94
CA ALA A 404 13.26 -0.05 -43.94
C ALA A 404 13.33 -1.43 -44.59
N LEU A 405 12.34 -2.31 -44.35
CA LEU A 405 12.27 -3.62 -45.01
C LEU A 405 11.97 -3.49 -46.52
N LEU A 406 11.03 -2.60 -46.89
CA LEU A 406 10.73 -2.33 -48.32
C LEU A 406 11.94 -1.75 -49.04
N GLY A 407 12.68 -0.85 -48.38
CA GLY A 407 13.92 -0.30 -48.90
C GLY A 407 14.99 -1.36 -49.13
N LEU A 408 15.13 -2.30 -48.20
CA LEU A 408 16.04 -3.44 -48.36
C LEU A 408 15.65 -4.32 -49.54
N GLN A 409 14.36 -4.68 -49.66
CA GLN A 409 13.85 -5.50 -50.75
C GLN A 409 13.96 -4.78 -52.14
N HIS A 410 13.89 -3.45 -52.15
CA HIS A 410 14.09 -2.70 -53.35
C HIS A 410 15.58 -2.69 -53.84
N TRP A 411 16.50 -2.70 -52.86
CA TRP A 411 17.94 -2.69 -53.16
C TRP A 411 18.46 -4.13 -53.44
N ASP A 412 17.97 -5.12 -52.71
CA ASP A 412 18.28 -6.54 -52.90
C ASP A 412 16.96 -7.33 -52.92
N PRO A 413 16.50 -7.80 -54.12
CA PRO A 413 15.23 -8.50 -54.25
C PRO A 413 15.15 -9.85 -53.54
N ASP A 414 16.30 -10.45 -53.18
CA ASP A 414 16.35 -11.73 -52.44
C ASP A 414 17.39 -11.65 -51.27
N PRO A 415 17.15 -10.77 -50.30
CA PRO A 415 18.10 -10.55 -49.24
C PRO A 415 18.27 -11.77 -48.34
N ALA A 416 19.48 -12.00 -47.89
CA ALA A 416 19.75 -13.06 -46.92
C ALA A 416 18.92 -12.81 -45.64
N ARG A 417 18.27 -13.86 -45.08
CA ARG A 417 17.39 -13.77 -43.90
C ARG A 417 18.03 -13.05 -42.71
N TRP A 418 19.33 -13.24 -42.51
CA TRP A 418 20.06 -12.56 -41.42
C TRP A 418 20.11 -11.03 -41.64
N LEU A 419 20.19 -10.56 -42.90
CA LEU A 419 20.19 -9.12 -43.24
C LEU A 419 18.80 -8.51 -43.00
N GLU A 420 17.72 -9.19 -43.35
CA GLU A 420 16.36 -8.76 -43.03
C GLU A 420 16.16 -8.60 -41.53
N VAL A 421 16.62 -9.59 -40.72
CA VAL A 421 16.54 -9.54 -39.28
C VAL A 421 17.37 -8.38 -38.72
N LEU A 422 18.56 -8.15 -39.26
CA LEU A 422 19.43 -7.06 -38.82
C LEU A 422 18.82 -5.68 -39.13
N VAL A 423 18.26 -5.50 -40.32
CA VAL A 423 17.56 -4.25 -40.70
C VAL A 423 16.32 -4.06 -39.85
N LEU A 424 15.57 -5.11 -39.56
CA LEU A 424 14.40 -5.06 -38.71
C LEU A 424 14.77 -4.66 -37.27
N ILE A 425 15.85 -5.22 -36.72
CA ILE A 425 16.34 -4.87 -35.37
C ILE A 425 16.79 -3.40 -35.35
N ALA A 426 17.60 -2.99 -36.32
CA ALA A 426 18.13 -1.63 -36.36
C ALA A 426 17.01 -0.59 -36.52
N SER A 427 16.06 -0.83 -37.43
CA SER A 427 14.91 0.05 -37.63
C SER A 427 13.96 0.07 -36.42
N SER A 428 13.81 -1.06 -35.72
CA SER A 428 13.02 -1.14 -34.48
C SER A 428 13.65 -0.36 -33.32
N VAL A 429 14.97 -0.40 -33.17
CA VAL A 429 15.69 0.41 -32.18
C VAL A 429 15.53 1.89 -32.48
N LEU A 430 15.75 2.28 -33.74
CA LEU A 430 15.56 3.67 -34.18
C LEU A 430 14.12 4.15 -33.99
N GLY A 431 13.15 3.34 -34.41
CA GLY A 431 11.73 3.63 -34.25
C GLY A 431 11.30 3.76 -32.79
N THR A 432 11.87 2.90 -31.89
CA THR A 432 11.62 2.97 -30.46
C THR A 432 12.21 4.25 -29.84
N ALA A 433 13.41 4.63 -30.23
CA ALA A 433 14.04 5.89 -29.79
C ALA A 433 13.22 7.10 -30.26
N LEU A 434 12.81 7.12 -31.53
CA LEU A 434 11.95 8.16 -32.10
C LEU A 434 10.60 8.23 -31.36
N ARG A 435 9.98 7.08 -31.09
CA ARG A 435 8.74 6.98 -30.32
C ARG A 435 8.90 7.56 -28.91
N PHE A 436 9.98 7.26 -28.22
CA PHE A 436 10.27 7.82 -26.89
C PHE A 436 10.38 9.34 -26.94
N VAL A 437 11.14 9.88 -27.91
CA VAL A 437 11.33 11.32 -28.07
C VAL A 437 10.00 12.02 -28.38
N LEU A 438 9.19 11.46 -29.27
CA LEU A 438 7.89 12.05 -29.66
C LEU A 438 6.89 12.00 -28.50
N LEU A 439 6.83 10.89 -27.76
CA LEU A 439 5.97 10.80 -26.58
C LEU A 439 6.38 11.84 -25.54
N ARG A 440 7.68 11.99 -25.27
CA ARG A 440 8.19 12.96 -24.30
C ARG A 440 8.00 14.41 -24.70
N SER A 441 8.33 14.76 -25.95
CA SER A 441 8.40 16.16 -26.42
C SER A 441 7.08 16.71 -26.94
N TRP A 442 6.18 15.84 -27.43
CA TRP A 442 4.93 16.24 -28.10
C TRP A 442 3.67 15.77 -27.36
N VAL A 443 3.60 14.48 -27.00
CA VAL A 443 2.38 13.90 -26.42
C VAL A 443 2.24 14.26 -24.93
N PHE A 444 3.33 14.18 -24.18
CA PHE A 444 3.39 14.43 -22.74
C PHE A 444 4.18 15.70 -22.38
N ARG A 445 4.13 16.70 -23.26
CA ARG A 445 4.81 17.98 -23.05
C ARG A 445 4.23 18.69 -21.83
N GLU A 446 5.07 19.06 -20.87
CA GLU A 446 4.68 19.95 -19.78
C GLU A 446 4.35 21.34 -20.35
N ARG A 447 3.11 21.80 -20.14
CA ARG A 447 2.83 23.23 -20.23
C ARG A 447 3.44 23.88 -18.99
N ARG A 448 4.50 24.64 -19.16
CA ARG A 448 4.91 25.61 -18.14
C ARG A 448 3.68 26.46 -17.84
N SER A 449 3.14 26.33 -16.64
CA SER A 449 2.21 27.31 -16.13
C SER A 449 2.98 28.62 -16.08
N GLU A 450 2.56 29.63 -16.82
CA GLU A 450 3.02 30.99 -16.62
C GLU A 450 2.83 31.31 -15.13
N PRO A 451 3.82 31.94 -14.47
CA PRO A 451 3.62 32.42 -13.12
C PRO A 451 2.38 33.31 -13.13
N ALA A 452 1.39 32.96 -12.33
CA ALA A 452 0.26 33.86 -12.10
C ALA A 452 0.86 35.21 -11.65
N ASP A 453 0.59 36.28 -12.40
CA ASP A 453 0.94 37.64 -12.03
C ASP A 453 0.45 37.87 -10.59
N LEU A 454 1.39 37.98 -9.66
CA LEU A 454 1.10 38.40 -8.30
C LEU A 454 0.51 39.82 -8.40
N PRO A 455 -0.62 40.09 -7.73
CA PRO A 455 -1.14 41.44 -7.67
C PRO A 455 -0.05 42.34 -7.09
N ASP A 456 0.23 43.46 -7.77
CA ASP A 456 1.18 44.48 -7.36
C ASP A 456 0.74 45.06 -6.00
N GLU A 457 1.45 44.69 -4.93
CA GLU A 457 1.19 45.17 -3.54
C GLU A 457 1.41 46.70 -3.36
N ARG A 458 1.59 47.46 -4.44
CA ARG A 458 1.83 48.91 -4.35
C ARG A 458 0.56 49.76 -4.45
N GLN A 459 -0.63 49.15 -4.37
CA GLN A 459 -1.88 49.92 -4.34
C GLN A 459 -2.74 49.50 -3.11
N ALA A 460 -2.29 49.82 -1.93
CA ALA A 460 -3.14 50.02 -0.76
C ALA A 460 -3.04 51.48 -0.33
N PRO A 461 -4.19 52.18 -0.14
CA PRO A 461 -4.23 53.59 0.26
C PRO A 461 -3.80 53.79 1.70
#